data_ea57470c42bd9e4ab66814f3a92bd8f4
#
_entry.id   ea57470c42bd9e4ab66814f3a92bd8f4
#
_cell.length_a   1.000
_cell.length_b   1.000
_cell.length_c   1.000
_cell.angle_alpha   90.00
_cell.angle_beta   90.00
_cell.angle_gamma   90.00
#
_symmetry.space_group_name_H-M   'P 1'
#
loop_
_entity.id
_entity.type
_entity.pdbx_description
1 polymer ?
#
loop_
_entity_poly.entity_id
_entity_poly.type
_entity_poly.pdbx_seq_one_letter_code
_entity_poly.pdbx_strand_id
1 'polypeptide(L)'
;MSAGEPGNEPTAEPTDEFTDESADHHAHTLEQFPEKLAVVRLGPGAEVPAWAESSSLFSVTATATETSVVCAMRSVPRKAKQAGPLIAFAVQGVLDFALTGVLSDLLRPLAAARISVFTVSTFDTDWVLVPVNDAERAAEEWRRSGHEVVIAVPVKP
;
A
#
# COMPACT_ATOMS: atom_id res chain seq x y z
N MET A 1 -0.88 -40.24 -61.30
CA MET A 1 -0.27 -39.03 -60.84
C MET A 1 -1.02 -38.62 -59.58
N SER A 2 -0.45 -38.94 -58.44
CA SER A 2 -1.05 -38.66 -57.13
C SER A 2 -0.28 -37.51 -56.51
N ALA A 3 -0.98 -36.39 -56.25
CA ALA A 3 -0.42 -35.25 -55.54
C ALA A 3 -0.62 -35.46 -54.04
N GLY A 4 0.50 -35.51 -53.31
CA GLY A 4 0.48 -35.61 -51.85
C GLY A 4 0.12 -34.29 -51.23
N GLU A 5 -0.78 -34.35 -50.27
CA GLU A 5 -1.09 -33.25 -49.37
C GLU A 5 0.04 -33.05 -48.34
N PRO A 6 0.42 -31.80 -48.03
CA PRO A 6 1.34 -31.55 -46.95
C PRO A 6 0.59 -31.61 -45.60
N GLY A 7 1.14 -32.42 -44.70
CA GLY A 7 0.64 -32.59 -43.35
C GLY A 7 0.63 -31.28 -42.54
N ASN A 8 -0.47 -31.08 -41.87
CA ASN A 8 -0.66 -30.03 -40.88
C ASN A 8 0.07 -30.43 -39.58
N GLU A 9 1.21 -29.78 -39.30
CA GLU A 9 1.86 -29.90 -38.00
C GLU A 9 1.08 -29.09 -36.98
N PRO A 10 0.78 -29.66 -35.81
CA PRO A 10 0.17 -28.86 -34.74
C PRO A 10 1.24 -27.92 -34.16
N THR A 11 1.01 -26.63 -34.34
CA THR A 11 1.71 -25.57 -33.58
C THR A 11 1.47 -25.79 -32.10
N ALA A 12 2.53 -26.16 -31.38
CA ALA A 12 2.52 -26.19 -29.93
C ALA A 12 2.36 -24.74 -29.43
N GLU A 13 1.27 -24.47 -28.73
CA GLU A 13 1.10 -23.24 -27.96
C GLU A 13 2.17 -23.23 -26.84
N PRO A 14 2.83 -22.09 -26.59
CA PRO A 14 3.70 -21.99 -25.43
C PRO A 14 2.80 -22.03 -24.18
N THR A 15 2.87 -23.09 -23.43
CA THR A 15 2.37 -23.14 -22.08
C THR A 15 3.24 -22.20 -21.26
N ASP A 16 2.72 -21.00 -20.98
CA ASP A 16 3.24 -20.13 -19.90
C ASP A 16 3.05 -20.89 -18.58
N GLU A 17 3.97 -21.77 -18.28
CA GLU A 17 4.23 -22.21 -16.93
C GLU A 17 4.85 -21.02 -16.20
N PHE A 18 3.98 -20.17 -15.67
CA PHE A 18 4.33 -19.28 -14.58
C PHE A 18 4.62 -20.18 -13.38
N THR A 19 5.81 -20.76 -13.35
CA THR A 19 6.31 -21.41 -12.13
C THR A 19 6.47 -20.32 -11.11
N ASP A 20 5.55 -20.29 -10.15
CA ASP A 20 5.68 -19.59 -8.88
C ASP A 20 6.85 -20.25 -8.13
N GLU A 21 8.07 -19.94 -8.56
CA GLU A 21 9.28 -20.26 -7.84
C GLU A 21 9.28 -19.37 -6.60
N SER A 22 8.76 -19.93 -5.50
CA SER A 22 8.98 -19.54 -4.12
C SER A 22 9.49 -18.10 -3.97
N ALA A 23 8.57 -17.14 -4.06
CA ALA A 23 8.82 -15.84 -3.48
C ALA A 23 9.17 -16.10 -2.00
N ASP A 24 10.41 -15.88 -1.62
CA ASP A 24 10.82 -15.87 -0.22
C ASP A 24 9.88 -14.91 0.51
N HIS A 25 8.89 -15.48 1.18
CA HIS A 25 7.99 -14.71 2.03
C HIS A 25 8.83 -14.18 3.20
N HIS A 26 9.31 -12.95 3.05
CA HIS A 26 9.97 -12.28 4.14
C HIS A 26 8.91 -11.82 5.14
N ALA A 27 8.98 -12.35 6.36
CA ALA A 27 8.18 -11.85 7.45
C ALA A 27 8.61 -10.42 7.79
N HIS A 28 7.65 -9.50 7.84
CA HIS A 28 7.87 -8.10 8.22
C HIS A 28 7.17 -7.82 9.55
N THR A 29 7.72 -6.87 10.29
CA THR A 29 7.03 -6.26 11.43
C THR A 29 6.40 -4.95 10.96
N LEU A 30 5.11 -4.80 11.21
CA LEU A 30 4.34 -3.60 10.90
C LEU A 30 4.05 -2.84 12.19
N GLU A 31 4.31 -1.55 12.19
CA GLU A 31 3.99 -0.65 13.29
C GLU A 31 2.67 0.06 13.00
N GLN A 32 1.68 -0.16 13.85
CA GLN A 32 0.39 0.51 13.79
C GLN A 32 0.43 1.85 14.53
N PHE A 33 0.10 2.92 13.85
CA PHE A 33 0.05 4.27 14.40
C PHE A 33 -1.36 4.62 14.86
N PRO A 34 -1.53 5.20 16.05
CA PRO A 34 -2.86 5.49 16.61
C PRO A 34 -3.54 6.71 15.99
N GLU A 35 -2.78 7.60 15.33
CA GLU A 35 -3.31 8.80 14.71
C GLU A 35 -4.25 8.47 13.55
N LYS A 36 -5.46 9.06 13.57
CA LYS A 36 -6.36 8.97 12.41
C LYS A 36 -5.93 9.96 11.35
N LEU A 37 -5.72 9.44 10.15
CA LEU A 37 -5.28 10.21 8.99
C LEU A 37 -6.41 10.40 7.99
N ALA A 38 -6.26 11.42 7.15
CA ALA A 38 -7.08 11.62 5.96
C ALA A 38 -6.20 11.86 4.75
N VAL A 39 -6.70 11.50 3.57
CA VAL A 39 -6.16 11.91 2.29
C VAL A 39 -7.03 13.03 1.77
N VAL A 40 -6.45 14.21 1.58
CA VAL A 40 -7.14 15.42 1.15
C VAL A 40 -6.75 15.73 -0.29
N ARG A 41 -7.76 15.97 -1.14
CA ARG A 41 -7.54 16.40 -2.51
C ARG A 41 -7.63 17.91 -2.60
N LEU A 42 -6.57 18.53 -3.11
CA LEU A 42 -6.50 19.94 -3.47
C LEU A 42 -6.39 20.07 -5.00
N GLY A 43 -6.61 21.27 -5.50
CA GLY A 43 -6.42 21.56 -6.92
C GLY A 43 -4.95 21.43 -7.38
N PRO A 44 -4.70 21.41 -8.71
CA PRO A 44 -3.34 21.38 -9.22
C PRO A 44 -2.60 22.67 -8.84
N GLY A 45 -1.33 22.52 -8.44
CA GLY A 45 -0.50 23.65 -8.03
C GLY A 45 -0.88 24.30 -6.70
N ALA A 46 -1.78 23.70 -5.93
CA ALA A 46 -2.20 24.26 -4.64
C ALA A 46 -1.05 24.24 -3.64
N GLU A 47 -0.96 25.29 -2.85
CA GLU A 47 -0.08 25.32 -1.67
C GLU A 47 -0.65 24.41 -0.56
N VAL A 48 0.24 23.85 0.24
CA VAL A 48 -0.16 23.05 1.41
C VAL A 48 -0.82 23.97 2.42
N PRO A 49 -2.09 23.72 2.80
CA PRO A 49 -2.78 24.55 3.75
C PRO A 49 -2.12 24.56 5.13
N ALA A 50 -2.18 25.68 5.81
CA ALA A 50 -1.60 25.82 7.16
C ALA A 50 -2.22 24.87 8.20
N TRP A 51 -3.46 24.41 8.00
CA TRP A 51 -4.10 23.44 8.88
C TRP A 51 -3.60 22.01 8.69
N ALA A 52 -2.92 21.71 7.58
CA ALA A 52 -2.42 20.35 7.31
C ALA A 52 -1.22 20.05 8.20
N GLU A 53 -1.39 19.09 9.09
CA GLU A 53 -0.38 18.65 10.05
C GLU A 53 -0.50 17.15 10.32
N SER A 54 0.53 16.55 10.85
CA SER A 54 0.53 15.16 11.32
C SER A 54 1.65 14.92 12.31
N SER A 55 1.43 14.00 13.24
CA SER A 55 2.45 13.52 14.17
C SER A 55 3.10 12.21 13.72
N SER A 56 2.50 11.50 12.75
CA SER A 56 2.98 10.22 12.26
C SER A 56 3.44 10.27 10.79
N LEU A 57 2.52 10.45 9.88
CA LEU A 57 2.78 10.51 8.46
C LEU A 57 2.20 11.80 7.86
N PHE A 58 3.06 12.58 7.24
CA PHE A 58 2.69 13.73 6.43
C PHE A 58 3.27 13.56 5.04
N SER A 59 2.43 13.54 4.02
CA SER A 59 2.85 13.33 2.64
C SER A 59 2.14 14.29 1.71
N VAL A 60 2.86 14.83 0.74
CA VAL A 60 2.31 15.67 -0.32
C VAL A 60 2.72 15.07 -1.65
N THR A 61 1.74 14.82 -2.49
CA THR A 61 1.98 14.35 -3.86
C THR A 61 1.33 15.32 -4.83
N ALA A 62 2.14 16.01 -5.61
CA ALA A 62 1.69 16.94 -6.64
C ALA A 62 1.78 16.31 -8.02
N THR A 63 0.70 16.39 -8.77
CA THR A 63 0.63 15.99 -10.18
C THR A 63 0.14 17.14 -11.03
N ALA A 64 0.08 16.93 -12.34
CA ALA A 64 -0.47 17.95 -13.26
C ALA A 64 -1.96 18.23 -13.01
N THR A 65 -2.69 17.32 -12.37
CA THR A 65 -4.15 17.38 -12.22
C THR A 65 -4.64 17.58 -10.79
N GLU A 66 -3.79 17.33 -9.80
CA GLU A 66 -4.16 17.45 -8.38
C GLU A 66 -2.96 17.61 -7.46
N THR A 67 -3.25 18.04 -6.26
CA THR A 67 -2.35 17.92 -5.11
C THR A 67 -3.05 17.09 -4.03
N SER A 68 -2.43 15.97 -3.62
CA SER A 68 -2.91 15.10 -2.54
C SER A 68 -2.09 15.31 -1.29
N VAL A 69 -2.75 15.44 -0.15
CA VAL A 69 -2.10 15.59 1.15
C VAL A 69 -2.57 14.51 2.10
N VAL A 70 -1.65 13.74 2.66
CA VAL A 70 -1.92 12.85 3.79
C VAL A 70 -1.58 13.59 5.07
N CYS A 71 -2.55 13.74 5.96
CA CYS A 71 -2.37 14.47 7.21
C CYS A 71 -3.32 13.97 8.30
N ALA A 72 -3.15 14.51 9.52
CA ALA A 72 -4.05 14.22 10.63
C ALA A 72 -5.48 14.67 10.33
N MET A 73 -6.43 13.76 10.46
CA MET A 73 -7.83 14.07 10.17
C MET A 73 -8.42 15.12 11.08
N ARG A 74 -7.94 15.24 12.33
CA ARG A 74 -8.43 16.18 13.32
C ARG A 74 -8.37 17.64 12.88
N SER A 75 -7.39 17.98 12.03
CA SER A 75 -7.16 19.34 11.54
C SER A 75 -7.83 19.66 10.21
N VAL A 76 -8.36 18.65 9.51
CA VAL A 76 -8.97 18.83 8.18
C VAL A 76 -10.35 19.48 8.29
N PRO A 77 -10.60 20.60 7.59
CA PRO A 77 -11.92 21.19 7.56
C PRO A 77 -12.97 20.25 6.97
N ARG A 78 -14.17 20.24 7.54
CA ARG A 78 -15.28 19.37 7.06
C ARG A 78 -15.64 19.58 5.59
N LYS A 79 -15.40 20.77 5.06
CA LYS A 79 -15.70 21.11 3.66
C LYS A 79 -14.63 20.59 2.67
N ALA A 80 -13.45 20.18 3.17
CA ALA A 80 -12.39 19.68 2.31
C ALA A 80 -12.81 18.36 1.67
N LYS A 81 -12.42 18.19 0.42
CA LYS A 81 -12.59 16.91 -0.29
C LYS A 81 -11.58 15.92 0.27
N GLN A 82 -12.07 14.94 1.02
CA GLN A 82 -11.22 14.05 1.80
C GLN A 82 -11.76 12.62 1.84
N ALA A 83 -10.85 11.68 2.04
CA ALA A 83 -11.13 10.29 2.35
C ALA A 83 -10.49 9.94 3.71
N GLY A 84 -11.23 9.21 4.51
CA GLY A 84 -10.81 8.81 5.86
C GLY A 84 -12.02 8.63 6.78
N PRO A 85 -11.83 8.33 8.06
CA PRO A 85 -10.55 8.18 8.77
C PRO A 85 -9.77 6.90 8.38
N LEU A 86 -8.46 7.04 8.28
CA LEU A 86 -7.53 5.96 7.96
C LEU A 86 -6.56 5.73 9.14
N ILE A 87 -6.16 4.47 9.31
CA ILE A 87 -5.08 4.07 10.22
C ILE A 87 -3.88 3.64 9.38
N ALA A 88 -2.70 4.12 9.76
CA ALA A 88 -1.45 3.82 9.08
C ALA A 88 -0.68 2.69 9.77
N PHE A 89 -0.11 1.84 8.94
CA PHE A 89 0.85 0.82 9.31
C PHE A 89 2.13 1.06 8.50
N ALA A 90 3.28 1.07 9.16
CA ALA A 90 4.57 1.20 8.50
C ALA A 90 5.38 -0.08 8.66
N VAL A 91 6.11 -0.48 7.63
CA VAL A 91 7.08 -1.56 7.77
C VAL A 91 8.23 -1.07 8.64
N GLN A 92 8.51 -1.79 9.72
CA GLN A 92 9.55 -1.43 10.67
C GLN A 92 10.94 -1.54 10.05
N GLY A 93 11.79 -0.57 10.33
CA GLY A 93 13.17 -0.52 9.87
C GLY A 93 13.34 0.14 8.50
N VAL A 94 14.54 0.04 7.98
CA VAL A 94 14.89 0.57 6.66
C VAL A 94 14.92 -0.57 5.67
N LEU A 95 14.08 -0.48 4.63
CA LEU A 95 14.05 -1.44 3.54
C LEU A 95 15.12 -1.08 2.52
N ASP A 96 15.87 -2.08 2.06
CA ASP A 96 16.75 -1.89 0.91
C ASP A 96 15.90 -1.52 -0.32
N PHE A 97 16.28 -0.44 -1.00
CA PHE A 97 15.57 0.05 -2.18
C PHE A 97 15.50 -0.98 -3.32
N ALA A 98 16.43 -1.93 -3.34
CA ALA A 98 16.48 -3.01 -4.32
C ALA A 98 15.56 -4.19 -3.97
N LEU A 99 14.95 -4.24 -2.77
CA LEU A 99 14.00 -5.30 -2.41
C LEU A 99 12.78 -5.27 -3.31
N THR A 100 12.38 -6.45 -3.75
CA THR A 100 11.19 -6.64 -4.57
C THR A 100 10.12 -7.41 -3.80
N GLY A 101 8.85 -7.17 -4.14
CA GLY A 101 7.73 -7.95 -3.61
C GLY A 101 7.22 -7.54 -2.23
N VAL A 102 7.83 -6.60 -1.54
CA VAL A 102 7.41 -6.19 -0.18
C VAL A 102 5.95 -5.73 -0.18
N LEU A 103 5.60 -4.75 -1.01
CA LEU A 103 4.21 -4.29 -1.11
C LEU A 103 3.26 -5.40 -1.58
N SER A 104 3.68 -6.24 -2.52
CA SER A 104 2.88 -7.37 -2.98
C SER A 104 2.53 -8.32 -1.84
N ASP A 105 3.49 -8.66 -1.00
CA ASP A 105 3.28 -9.55 0.15
C ASP A 105 2.36 -8.93 1.20
N LEU A 106 2.48 -7.63 1.42
CA LEU A 106 1.64 -6.91 2.37
C LEU A 106 0.21 -6.69 1.85
N LEU A 107 0.04 -6.44 0.56
CA LEU A 107 -1.26 -6.09 0.00
C LEU A 107 -2.09 -7.31 -0.39
N ARG A 108 -1.48 -8.44 -0.74
CA ARG A 108 -2.17 -9.67 -1.12
C ARG A 108 -3.19 -10.15 -0.08
N PRO A 109 -2.85 -10.29 1.22
CA PRO A 109 -3.82 -10.72 2.22
C PRO A 109 -4.97 -9.72 2.40
N LEU A 110 -4.70 -8.42 2.28
CA LEU A 110 -5.73 -7.40 2.38
C LEU A 110 -6.69 -7.43 1.18
N ALA A 111 -6.16 -7.65 -0.01
CA ALA A 111 -6.99 -7.81 -1.21
C ALA A 111 -7.91 -9.04 -1.10
N ALA A 112 -7.39 -10.17 -0.62
CA ALA A 112 -8.18 -11.37 -0.37
C ALA A 112 -9.29 -11.14 0.66
N ALA A 113 -9.03 -10.34 1.69
CA ALA A 113 -10.01 -9.94 2.70
C ALA A 113 -10.93 -8.78 2.26
N ARG A 114 -10.75 -8.25 1.05
CA ARG A 114 -11.50 -7.10 0.51
C ARG A 114 -11.38 -5.84 1.38
N ILE A 115 -10.19 -5.59 1.86
CA ILE A 115 -9.84 -4.36 2.59
C ILE A 115 -9.23 -3.39 1.60
N SER A 116 -9.80 -2.19 1.50
CA SER A 116 -9.25 -1.13 0.66
C SER A 116 -8.01 -0.54 1.30
N VAL A 117 -7.07 -0.10 0.47
CA VAL A 117 -5.78 0.43 0.92
C VAL A 117 -5.43 1.73 0.22
N PHE A 118 -4.67 2.56 0.91
CA PHE A 118 -3.93 3.67 0.35
C PHE A 118 -2.47 3.53 0.75
N THR A 119 -1.55 3.54 -0.19
CA THR A 119 -0.13 3.31 0.10
C THR A 119 0.70 4.57 -0.11
N VAL A 120 1.72 4.73 0.71
CA VAL A 120 2.76 5.75 0.57
C VAL A 120 4.10 5.07 0.74
N SER A 121 4.95 5.15 -0.27
CA SER A 121 6.34 4.70 -0.17
C SER A 121 7.23 5.91 0.09
N THR A 122 8.12 5.77 1.06
CA THR A 122 9.15 6.76 1.36
C THR A 122 10.52 6.22 0.93
N PHE A 123 11.59 6.97 1.18
CA PHE A 123 12.93 6.51 0.87
C PHE A 123 13.31 5.26 1.70
N ASP A 124 12.89 5.22 2.97
CA ASP A 124 13.30 4.17 3.90
C ASP A 124 12.33 2.99 3.94
N THR A 125 11.02 3.23 3.76
CA THR A 125 10.02 2.18 4.02
C THR A 125 8.69 2.44 3.34
N ASP A 126 7.80 1.43 3.44
CA ASP A 126 6.45 1.47 2.91
C ASP A 126 5.42 1.65 4.03
N TRP A 127 4.41 2.44 3.72
CA TRP A 127 3.26 2.72 4.56
C TRP A 127 1.99 2.20 3.89
N VAL A 128 1.16 1.51 4.66
CA VAL A 128 -0.16 1.04 4.22
C VAL A 128 -1.22 1.65 5.12
N LEU A 129 -2.13 2.40 4.53
CA LEU A 129 -3.24 3.02 5.22
C LEU A 129 -4.53 2.27 4.88
N VAL A 130 -5.31 1.96 5.90
CA VAL A 130 -6.58 1.26 5.76
C VAL A 130 -7.69 2.02 6.48
N PRO A 131 -8.97 1.85 6.10
CA PRO A 131 -10.08 2.43 6.85
C PRO A 131 -10.01 2.03 8.32
N VAL A 132 -10.31 2.97 9.22
CA VAL A 132 -10.23 2.74 10.67
C VAL A 132 -11.05 1.52 11.11
N ASN A 133 -12.19 1.28 10.49
CA ASN A 133 -13.06 0.14 10.81
C ASN A 133 -12.48 -1.21 10.35
N ASP A 134 -11.50 -1.19 9.47
CA ASP A 134 -10.81 -2.38 8.97
C ASP A 134 -9.42 -2.60 9.59
N ALA A 135 -8.96 -1.69 10.45
CA ALA A 135 -7.59 -1.73 10.97
C ALA A 135 -7.29 -3.03 11.73
N GLU A 136 -8.20 -3.50 12.58
CA GLU A 136 -8.00 -4.76 13.30
C GLU A 136 -8.04 -5.98 12.36
N ARG A 137 -8.96 -5.99 11.40
CA ARG A 137 -9.01 -7.04 10.39
C ARG A 137 -7.72 -7.08 9.56
N ALA A 138 -7.19 -5.92 9.17
CA ALA A 138 -5.93 -5.85 8.46
C ALA A 138 -4.78 -6.44 9.27
N ALA A 139 -4.68 -6.06 10.55
CA ALA A 139 -3.68 -6.59 11.47
C ALA A 139 -3.78 -8.13 11.60
N GLU A 140 -4.98 -8.67 11.71
CA GLU A 140 -5.21 -10.11 11.79
C GLU A 140 -4.79 -10.83 10.50
N GLU A 141 -5.11 -10.28 9.32
CA GLU A 141 -4.72 -10.87 8.04
C GLU A 141 -3.20 -10.90 7.86
N TRP A 142 -2.50 -9.85 8.28
CA TRP A 142 -1.04 -9.85 8.28
C TRP A 142 -0.46 -10.90 9.24
N ARG A 143 -0.99 -11.03 10.45
CA ARG A 143 -0.54 -12.07 11.42
C ARG A 143 -0.76 -13.47 10.87
N ARG A 144 -1.91 -13.73 10.23
CA ARG A 144 -2.19 -15.03 9.57
C ARG A 144 -1.23 -15.31 8.41
N SER A 145 -0.74 -14.26 7.75
CA SER A 145 0.23 -14.36 6.65
C SER A 145 1.69 -14.43 7.12
N GLY A 146 1.95 -14.51 8.43
CA GLY A 146 3.28 -14.66 9.00
C GLY A 146 4.00 -13.34 9.31
N HIS A 147 3.34 -12.19 9.18
CA HIS A 147 3.87 -10.91 9.61
C HIS A 147 3.58 -10.65 11.09
N GLU A 148 4.32 -9.75 11.69
CA GLU A 148 4.08 -9.26 13.03
C GLU A 148 3.46 -7.86 12.97
N VAL A 149 2.53 -7.56 13.87
CA VAL A 149 1.93 -6.23 14.01
C VAL A 149 2.08 -5.77 15.44
N VAL A 150 2.75 -4.64 15.62
CA VAL A 150 2.99 -3.99 16.92
C VAL A 150 2.41 -2.57 16.92
N ILE A 151 2.17 -2.03 18.10
CA ILE A 151 1.78 -0.62 18.22
C ILE A 151 3.04 0.24 18.17
N ALA A 152 3.04 1.28 17.35
CA ALA A 152 4.13 2.22 17.27
C ALA A 152 4.34 2.91 18.62
N VAL A 153 5.58 2.91 19.09
CA VAL A 153 5.96 3.63 20.31
C VAL A 153 6.23 5.09 19.93
N PRO A 154 5.62 6.06 20.60
CA PRO A 154 5.91 7.47 20.34
C PRO A 154 7.40 7.73 20.55
N VAL A 155 8.07 8.22 19.50
CA VAL A 155 9.44 8.72 19.66
C VAL A 155 9.33 10.00 20.48
N LYS A 156 9.86 9.99 21.71
CA LYS A 156 9.99 11.24 22.47
C LYS A 156 10.96 12.14 21.73
N PRO A 157 10.60 13.41 21.52
CA PRO A 157 11.50 14.39 20.92
C PRO A 157 12.76 14.62 21.78
#